data_12619f585c21e794ea6371d03c3ee593
#
_entry.id   12619f585c21e794ea6371d03c3ee593
#
_cell.length_a   1.000
_cell.length_b   1.000
_cell.length_c   1.000
_cell.angle_alpha   90.00
_cell.angle_beta   90.00
_cell.angle_gamma   90.00
#
_symmetry.space_group_name_H-M   'P 1'
#
loop_
_entity.id
_entity.type
_entity.pdbx_description
1 polymer ?
#
loop_
_entity_poly.entity_id
_entity_poly.type
_entity_poly.pdbx_seq_one_letter_code
_entity_poly.pdbx_strand_id
1 'polypeptide(L)'
;MKTHTNQPFKALNRNLIAFLLIVIAFIQAPAQAESTSSYVDIKYRTAEIDGLDIFYREAGNPENPTILLLHGFPTSSHMFRDLIPQLAGQYHLVAPDYPGYGYSSMPGVDEFEYSFDNVANIVEKFIDKVGLKTYSLYLMDYGAPIGFRIATKHPERVEGLIIQNGNAYVEGIDNNFWEPIQAYWKDRKAVNKGLDNDWWKNVKKAYNNPNMTNDEALRFLLTEGATKWQYTNGVRNIEAISPDTWDHVQPLLDRKGNNEIQLEMFYSYGTNPPLYPEWQAYLREHQPPTLIVWGKNDEIFPSAGAHPYKRDLKNVEFHLLDTGHFALEEDSEVIAEHIRHFLAN
;
A
#
# COMPACT_ATOMS: atom_id res chain seq x y z
N MET A 1 -4.63 -105.76 -4.69
CA MET A 1 -4.99 -105.72 -3.30
C MET A 1 -4.41 -104.38 -2.70
N LYS A 2 -5.25 -103.40 -2.56
CA LYS A 2 -5.22 -102.32 -1.54
C LYS A 2 -6.24 -101.30 -1.99
N THR A 3 -7.20 -101.14 -1.16
CA THR A 3 -8.34 -100.29 -1.23
C THR A 3 -8.01 -98.83 -1.06
N HIS A 4 -8.47 -97.97 -1.94
CA HIS A 4 -8.44 -96.50 -1.72
C HIS A 4 -9.81 -96.06 -1.18
N THR A 5 -9.80 -95.51 0.00
CA THR A 5 -10.94 -94.85 0.65
C THR A 5 -10.98 -93.37 0.25
N ASN A 6 -12.11 -93.02 -0.44
CA ASN A 6 -12.49 -91.65 -0.67
C ASN A 6 -12.95 -90.97 0.65
N GLN A 7 -12.39 -89.79 0.99
CA GLN A 7 -12.99 -88.93 1.96
C GLN A 7 -13.64 -87.71 1.26
N PRO A 8 -14.81 -87.23 1.71
CA PRO A 8 -15.51 -86.15 1.03
C PRO A 8 -14.96 -84.75 1.55
N PHE A 9 -14.83 -83.87 0.58
CA PHE A 9 -14.54 -82.45 0.84
C PHE A 9 -15.68 -81.80 1.64
N LYS A 10 -15.32 -81.24 2.81
CA LYS A 10 -16.23 -80.40 3.63
C LYS A 10 -16.50 -79.09 2.90
N ALA A 11 -17.77 -78.74 2.73
CA ALA A 11 -18.22 -77.46 2.19
C ALA A 11 -17.76 -76.30 3.02
N LEU A 12 -17.05 -75.32 2.42
CA LEU A 12 -16.61 -74.09 3.01
C LEU A 12 -17.80 -73.14 3.19
N ASN A 13 -17.97 -72.67 4.38
CA ASN A 13 -19.13 -71.95 4.85
C ASN A 13 -19.31 -70.60 4.06
N ARG A 14 -20.39 -70.47 3.26
CA ARG A 14 -20.75 -69.32 2.42
C ARG A 14 -20.88 -67.97 3.19
N ASN A 15 -20.95 -68.01 4.50
CA ASN A 15 -21.10 -66.82 5.35
C ASN A 15 -19.77 -66.10 5.63
N LEU A 16 -18.58 -66.70 5.38
CA LEU A 16 -17.29 -66.06 5.58
C LEU A 16 -16.91 -65.15 4.39
N ILE A 17 -17.43 -65.41 3.18
CA ILE A 17 -17.15 -64.65 1.98
C ILE A 17 -17.96 -63.31 1.96
N ALA A 18 -19.17 -63.33 2.56
CA ALA A 18 -19.99 -62.12 2.66
C ALA A 18 -19.42 -61.08 3.64
N PHE A 19 -18.66 -61.54 4.66
CA PHE A 19 -18.06 -60.60 5.65
C PHE A 19 -16.76 -59.95 5.16
N LEU A 20 -16.05 -60.60 4.21
CA LEU A 20 -14.82 -60.03 3.65
C LEU A 20 -15.08 -58.95 2.59
N LEU A 21 -16.28 -59.01 1.92
CA LEU A 21 -16.64 -57.99 0.90
C LEU A 21 -17.23 -56.69 1.50
N ILE A 22 -17.68 -56.72 2.75
CA ILE A 22 -18.24 -55.53 3.43
C ILE A 22 -17.11 -54.67 4.05
N VAL A 23 -15.95 -55.25 4.38
CA VAL A 23 -14.82 -54.50 4.96
C VAL A 23 -14.02 -53.73 3.90
N ILE A 24 -14.10 -54.11 2.62
CA ILE A 24 -13.39 -53.43 1.51
C ILE A 24 -14.14 -52.16 1.01
N ALA A 25 -15.42 -51.99 1.36
CA ALA A 25 -16.24 -50.87 0.89
C ALA A 25 -16.10 -49.60 1.73
N PHE A 26 -15.26 -49.59 2.80
CA PHE A 26 -15.04 -48.42 3.68
C PHE A 26 -13.62 -47.85 3.65
N ILE A 27 -12.81 -48.20 2.65
CA ILE A 27 -11.64 -47.40 2.33
C ILE A 27 -12.16 -46.25 1.45
N GLN A 28 -12.74 -45.23 2.13
CA GLN A 28 -12.97 -43.92 1.50
C GLN A 28 -11.59 -43.43 1.03
N ALA A 29 -11.49 -43.21 -0.29
CA ALA A 29 -10.39 -42.47 -0.86
C ALA A 29 -10.23 -41.16 -0.05
N PRO A 30 -9.01 -40.75 0.27
CA PRO A 30 -8.83 -39.43 0.86
C PRO A 30 -9.53 -38.45 -0.06
N ALA A 31 -10.43 -37.65 0.50
CA ALA A 31 -10.96 -36.51 -0.21
C ALA A 31 -9.72 -35.72 -0.68
N GLN A 32 -9.48 -35.73 -1.99
CA GLN A 32 -8.60 -34.75 -2.59
C GLN A 32 -9.19 -33.39 -2.17
N ALA A 33 -8.55 -32.74 -1.22
CA ALA A 33 -8.71 -31.33 -1.06
C ALA A 33 -8.34 -30.75 -2.44
N GLU A 34 -9.33 -30.38 -3.23
CA GLU A 34 -9.12 -29.51 -4.36
C GLU A 34 -8.47 -28.26 -3.77
N SER A 35 -7.16 -28.15 -3.94
CA SER A 35 -6.50 -26.86 -3.86
C SER A 35 -7.05 -26.08 -5.06
N THR A 36 -8.22 -25.49 -4.88
CA THR A 36 -8.63 -24.38 -5.71
C THR A 36 -7.64 -23.27 -5.41
N SER A 37 -6.54 -23.24 -6.15
CA SER A 37 -5.83 -22.01 -6.40
C SER A 37 -6.88 -21.12 -7.06
N SER A 38 -7.63 -20.38 -6.23
CA SER A 38 -8.57 -19.40 -6.72
C SER A 38 -7.73 -18.31 -7.37
N TYR A 39 -7.62 -18.38 -8.69
CA TYR A 39 -7.03 -17.31 -9.48
C TYR A 39 -7.81 -16.03 -9.13
N VAL A 40 -7.13 -15.06 -8.52
CA VAL A 40 -7.72 -13.77 -8.22
C VAL A 40 -7.79 -12.98 -9.52
N ASP A 41 -9.01 -12.66 -9.95
CA ASP A 41 -9.25 -11.84 -11.13
C ASP A 41 -9.03 -10.36 -10.77
N ILE A 42 -7.85 -9.85 -11.09
CA ILE A 42 -7.51 -8.42 -10.93
C ILE A 42 -7.84 -7.72 -12.26
N LYS A 43 -8.72 -6.74 -12.19
CA LYS A 43 -9.11 -5.92 -13.33
C LYS A 43 -8.29 -4.63 -13.35
N TYR A 44 -7.86 -4.27 -14.56
CA TYR A 44 -7.12 -3.04 -14.84
C TYR A 44 -8.06 -2.14 -15.65
N ARG A 45 -8.50 -1.05 -15.07
CA ARG A 45 -9.56 -0.22 -15.61
C ARG A 45 -9.15 1.24 -15.66
N THR A 46 -9.94 2.03 -16.37
CA THR A 46 -9.82 3.50 -16.44
C THR A 46 -11.20 4.13 -16.24
N ALA A 47 -11.24 5.18 -15.42
CA ALA A 47 -12.40 6.04 -15.25
C ALA A 47 -12.07 7.46 -15.71
N GLU A 48 -12.93 8.07 -16.51
CA GLU A 48 -12.78 9.46 -16.90
C GLU A 48 -13.31 10.38 -15.79
N ILE A 49 -12.47 11.29 -15.31
CA ILE A 49 -12.77 12.27 -14.27
C ILE A 49 -12.29 13.65 -14.74
N ASP A 50 -13.19 14.57 -14.98
CA ASP A 50 -12.91 15.94 -15.44
C ASP A 50 -11.98 15.99 -16.67
N GLY A 51 -12.12 15.04 -17.59
CA GLY A 51 -11.29 14.91 -18.79
C GLY A 51 -9.95 14.23 -18.57
N LEU A 52 -9.69 13.71 -17.35
CA LEU A 52 -8.52 12.89 -17.03
C LEU A 52 -8.89 11.42 -17.01
N ASP A 53 -8.08 10.59 -17.62
CA ASP A 53 -8.15 9.15 -17.50
C ASP A 53 -7.46 8.70 -16.18
N ILE A 54 -8.24 8.23 -15.22
CA ILE A 54 -7.76 7.71 -13.94
C ILE A 54 -7.71 6.20 -14.04
N PHE A 55 -6.50 5.66 -14.12
CA PHE A 55 -6.28 4.21 -14.09
C PHE A 55 -6.47 3.69 -12.67
N TYR A 56 -7.01 2.48 -12.55
CA TYR A 56 -7.13 1.80 -11.26
C TYR A 56 -7.09 0.28 -11.38
N ARG A 57 -6.66 -0.36 -10.31
CA ARG A 57 -6.76 -1.81 -10.10
C ARG A 57 -7.99 -2.09 -9.28
N GLU A 58 -8.75 -3.11 -9.66
CA GLU A 58 -9.94 -3.57 -8.95
C GLU A 58 -9.93 -5.08 -8.81
N ALA A 59 -10.23 -5.60 -7.62
CA ALA A 59 -10.32 -7.02 -7.35
C ALA A 59 -11.35 -7.32 -6.26
N GLY A 60 -11.81 -8.57 -6.21
CA GLY A 60 -12.79 -9.03 -5.24
C GLY A 60 -14.24 -8.78 -5.68
N ASN A 61 -15.18 -9.21 -4.83
CA ASN A 61 -16.60 -9.02 -5.07
C ASN A 61 -17.03 -7.61 -4.64
N PRO A 62 -17.66 -6.80 -5.52
CA PRO A 62 -18.13 -5.44 -5.18
C PRO A 62 -19.14 -5.37 -4.03
N GLU A 63 -19.80 -6.49 -3.69
CA GLU A 63 -20.71 -6.56 -2.54
C GLU A 63 -20.00 -6.77 -1.19
N ASN A 64 -18.70 -7.07 -1.22
CA ASN A 64 -17.90 -7.20 0.00
C ASN A 64 -17.51 -5.81 0.56
N PRO A 65 -17.11 -5.72 1.85
CA PRO A 65 -16.54 -4.49 2.41
C PRO A 65 -15.39 -3.97 1.54
N THR A 66 -15.42 -2.67 1.23
CA THR A 66 -14.45 -2.06 0.32
C THR A 66 -13.24 -1.53 1.06
N ILE A 67 -12.04 -1.76 0.50
CA ILE A 67 -10.80 -1.08 0.90
C ILE A 67 -10.34 -0.23 -0.28
N LEU A 68 -10.29 1.09 -0.08
CA LEU A 68 -9.70 2.04 -1.02
C LEU A 68 -8.22 2.20 -0.69
N LEU A 69 -7.37 1.80 -1.64
CA LEU A 69 -5.91 1.73 -1.47
C LEU A 69 -5.26 2.97 -2.08
N LEU A 70 -4.79 3.88 -1.23
CA LEU A 70 -4.17 5.15 -1.63
C LEU A 70 -2.65 5.07 -1.51
N HIS A 71 -1.98 5.13 -2.65
CA HIS A 71 -0.52 4.98 -2.78
C HIS A 71 0.25 6.27 -2.45
N GLY A 72 1.57 6.15 -2.38
CA GLY A 72 2.51 7.23 -2.14
C GLY A 72 3.45 7.55 -3.30
N PHE A 73 4.42 8.42 -3.03
CA PHE A 73 5.53 8.74 -3.92
C PHE A 73 6.69 7.73 -3.73
N PRO A 74 7.41 7.34 -4.78
CA PRO A 74 7.23 7.68 -6.19
C PRO A 74 6.37 6.66 -6.97
N THR A 75 5.64 5.81 -6.28
CA THR A 75 4.96 4.64 -6.83
C THR A 75 3.57 4.96 -7.42
N SER A 76 2.73 3.96 -7.51
CA SER A 76 1.35 3.97 -8.01
C SER A 76 0.58 2.81 -7.35
N SER A 77 -0.60 2.48 -7.83
CA SER A 77 -1.33 1.27 -7.43
C SER A 77 -0.52 -0.03 -7.57
N HIS A 78 0.61 0.02 -8.29
CA HIS A 78 1.54 -1.10 -8.44
C HIS A 78 2.10 -1.59 -7.10
N MET A 79 2.26 -0.72 -6.11
CA MET A 79 2.73 -1.10 -4.77
C MET A 79 1.82 -2.12 -4.08
N PHE A 80 0.55 -2.18 -4.45
CA PHE A 80 -0.44 -3.10 -3.88
C PHE A 80 -0.54 -4.44 -4.63
N ARG A 81 0.33 -4.71 -5.61
CA ARG A 81 0.28 -5.89 -6.49
C ARG A 81 0.27 -7.22 -5.72
N ASP A 82 1.03 -7.27 -4.61
CA ASP A 82 1.14 -8.47 -3.79
C ASP A 82 0.10 -8.52 -2.66
N LEU A 83 -0.42 -7.36 -2.23
CA LEU A 83 -1.47 -7.26 -1.20
C LEU A 83 -2.87 -7.60 -1.75
N ILE A 84 -3.19 -7.08 -2.94
CA ILE A 84 -4.51 -7.25 -3.57
C ILE A 84 -4.91 -8.74 -3.68
N PRO A 85 -4.08 -9.66 -4.20
CA PRO A 85 -4.44 -11.08 -4.31
C PRO A 85 -4.75 -11.73 -2.96
N GLN A 86 -4.11 -11.27 -1.90
CA GLN A 86 -4.25 -11.85 -0.56
C GLN A 86 -5.57 -11.45 0.12
N LEU A 87 -6.14 -10.31 -0.26
CA LEU A 87 -7.35 -9.75 0.36
C LEU A 87 -8.62 -9.92 -0.50
N ALA A 88 -8.49 -10.11 -1.81
CA ALA A 88 -9.61 -10.10 -2.76
C ALA A 88 -10.67 -11.20 -2.55
N GLY A 89 -10.32 -12.27 -1.81
CA GLY A 89 -11.28 -13.31 -1.44
C GLY A 89 -12.34 -12.85 -0.42
N GLN A 90 -12.07 -11.79 0.33
CA GLN A 90 -12.90 -11.31 1.43
C GLN A 90 -13.34 -9.85 1.27
N TYR A 91 -12.59 -9.04 0.52
CA TYR A 91 -12.81 -7.61 0.36
C TYR A 91 -12.91 -7.20 -1.10
N HIS A 92 -13.62 -6.12 -1.36
CA HIS A 92 -13.56 -5.39 -2.61
C HIS A 92 -12.42 -4.37 -2.53
N LEU A 93 -11.47 -4.45 -3.43
CA LEU A 93 -10.24 -3.67 -3.41
C LEU A 93 -10.20 -2.75 -4.62
N VAL A 94 -9.99 -1.45 -4.37
CA VAL A 94 -9.90 -0.44 -5.42
C VAL A 94 -8.67 0.42 -5.16
N ALA A 95 -7.76 0.48 -6.13
CA ALA A 95 -6.49 1.19 -6.03
C ALA A 95 -6.30 2.11 -7.25
N PRO A 96 -6.65 3.41 -7.17
CA PRO A 96 -6.41 4.36 -8.25
C PRO A 96 -4.94 4.79 -8.33
N ASP A 97 -4.49 5.15 -9.54
CA ASP A 97 -3.29 5.95 -9.76
C ASP A 97 -3.68 7.43 -9.81
N TYR A 98 -2.97 8.30 -9.12
CA TYR A 98 -3.25 9.74 -9.17
C TYR A 98 -2.84 10.36 -10.51
N PRO A 99 -3.37 11.53 -10.89
CA PRO A 99 -2.85 12.29 -12.04
C PRO A 99 -1.33 12.49 -11.91
N GLY A 100 -0.58 12.21 -12.98
CA GLY A 100 0.89 12.27 -12.97
C GLY A 100 1.59 11.00 -12.48
N TYR A 101 0.85 10.03 -11.97
CA TYR A 101 1.38 8.75 -11.45
C TYR A 101 0.89 7.57 -12.27
N GLY A 102 1.66 6.47 -12.21
CA GLY A 102 1.29 5.21 -12.82
C GLY A 102 0.85 5.34 -14.27
N TYR A 103 -0.33 4.80 -14.56
CA TYR A 103 -0.94 4.80 -15.88
C TYR A 103 -2.05 5.85 -16.05
N SER A 104 -2.28 6.71 -15.07
CA SER A 104 -3.21 7.82 -15.17
C SER A 104 -2.71 8.94 -16.07
N SER A 105 -3.63 9.80 -16.49
CA SER A 105 -3.32 11.01 -17.27
C SER A 105 -2.27 11.87 -16.58
N MET A 106 -1.42 12.49 -17.39
CA MET A 106 -0.31 13.32 -16.94
C MET A 106 -0.29 14.64 -17.74
N PRO A 107 -1.29 15.54 -17.56
CA PRO A 107 -1.27 16.86 -18.17
C PRO A 107 -0.09 17.69 -17.66
N GLY A 108 0.35 18.68 -18.44
CA GLY A 108 1.41 19.60 -18.03
C GLY A 108 1.04 20.42 -16.80
N VAL A 109 2.03 20.95 -16.10
CA VAL A 109 1.82 21.81 -14.91
C VAL A 109 1.12 23.14 -15.23
N ASP A 110 1.05 23.52 -16.49
CA ASP A 110 0.28 24.66 -17.03
C ASP A 110 -1.16 24.29 -17.37
N GLU A 111 -1.50 23.01 -17.44
CA GLU A 111 -2.84 22.49 -17.77
C GLU A 111 -3.58 21.95 -16.55
N PHE A 112 -2.86 21.48 -15.53
CA PHE A 112 -3.42 20.91 -14.32
C PHE A 112 -2.63 21.37 -13.08
N GLU A 113 -3.31 21.82 -12.05
CA GLU A 113 -2.71 22.18 -10.77
C GLU A 113 -2.42 20.92 -9.96
N TYR A 114 -1.14 20.58 -9.81
CA TYR A 114 -0.68 19.48 -9.00
C TYR A 114 -0.53 19.90 -7.54
N SER A 115 -1.66 19.83 -6.82
CA SER A 115 -1.72 20.08 -5.38
C SER A 115 -2.43 18.92 -4.68
N PHE A 116 -2.15 18.70 -3.38
CA PHE A 116 -2.85 17.69 -2.60
C PHE A 116 -4.34 17.92 -2.52
N ASP A 117 -4.78 19.19 -2.50
CA ASP A 117 -6.20 19.55 -2.51
C ASP A 117 -6.87 19.13 -3.82
N ASN A 118 -6.23 19.42 -4.95
CA ASN A 118 -6.79 19.06 -6.24
C ASN A 118 -6.73 17.57 -6.53
N VAL A 119 -5.64 16.89 -6.16
CA VAL A 119 -5.54 15.42 -6.27
C VAL A 119 -6.59 14.73 -5.39
N ALA A 120 -6.81 15.20 -4.16
CA ALA A 120 -7.87 14.68 -3.29
C ALA A 120 -9.26 14.88 -3.91
N ASN A 121 -9.51 16.04 -4.54
CA ASN A 121 -10.77 16.30 -5.26
C ASN A 121 -10.96 15.34 -6.45
N ILE A 122 -9.90 15.05 -7.23
CA ILE A 122 -9.98 14.05 -8.32
C ILE A 122 -10.28 12.66 -7.76
N VAL A 123 -9.61 12.26 -6.66
CA VAL A 123 -9.87 10.96 -6.02
C VAL A 123 -11.29 10.89 -5.46
N GLU A 124 -11.81 11.96 -4.86
CA GLU A 124 -13.20 12.04 -4.41
C GLU A 124 -14.21 11.83 -5.55
N LYS A 125 -14.01 12.53 -6.67
CA LYS A 125 -14.83 12.34 -7.88
C LYS A 125 -14.69 10.94 -8.47
N PHE A 126 -13.49 10.36 -8.42
CA PHE A 126 -13.26 8.98 -8.81
C PHE A 126 -14.07 8.01 -7.95
N ILE A 127 -14.05 8.17 -6.61
CA ILE A 127 -14.83 7.36 -5.66
C ILE A 127 -16.32 7.37 -6.04
N ASP A 128 -16.87 8.55 -6.34
CA ASP A 128 -18.26 8.71 -6.75
C ASP A 128 -18.54 8.07 -8.12
N LYS A 129 -17.62 8.25 -9.07
CA LYS A 129 -17.74 7.71 -10.44
C LYS A 129 -17.77 6.19 -10.47
N VAL A 130 -16.92 5.53 -9.64
CA VAL A 130 -16.87 4.06 -9.56
C VAL A 130 -17.91 3.50 -8.58
N GLY A 131 -18.69 4.37 -7.92
CA GLY A 131 -19.86 4.01 -7.13
C GLY A 131 -19.55 3.50 -5.72
N LEU A 132 -18.37 3.78 -5.15
CA LEU A 132 -18.06 3.44 -3.78
C LEU A 132 -18.86 4.32 -2.81
N LYS A 133 -19.57 3.69 -1.87
CA LYS A 133 -20.42 4.40 -0.89
C LYS A 133 -19.70 4.57 0.44
N THR A 134 -19.26 3.45 1.01
CA THR A 134 -18.48 3.38 2.23
C THR A 134 -17.23 2.54 1.98
N TYR A 135 -16.17 2.80 2.70
CA TYR A 135 -14.88 2.14 2.50
C TYR A 135 -13.97 2.31 3.72
N SER A 136 -13.09 1.33 3.93
CA SER A 136 -11.89 1.53 4.74
C SER A 136 -10.80 2.16 3.86
N LEU A 137 -10.08 3.15 4.41
CA LEU A 137 -8.97 3.82 3.71
C LEU A 137 -7.65 3.16 4.08
N TYR A 138 -6.91 2.69 3.07
CA TYR A 138 -5.51 2.35 3.22
C TYR A 138 -4.67 3.58 2.84
N LEU A 139 -3.90 4.09 3.79
CA LEU A 139 -3.18 5.36 3.70
C LEU A 139 -1.67 5.11 3.77
N MET A 140 -0.98 5.26 2.64
CA MET A 140 0.47 5.15 2.58
C MET A 140 1.08 6.43 2.01
N ASP A 141 2.07 7.03 2.71
CA ASP A 141 2.81 8.21 2.25
C ASP A 141 1.88 9.34 1.76
N TYR A 142 1.88 9.73 0.46
CA TYR A 142 0.95 10.71 -0.12
C TYR A 142 -0.54 10.29 -0.01
N GLY A 143 -0.80 9.01 0.13
CA GLY A 143 -2.15 8.52 0.40
C GLY A 143 -2.71 9.04 1.71
N ALA A 144 -1.87 9.36 2.71
CA ALA A 144 -2.34 9.92 3.98
C ALA A 144 -2.89 11.35 3.83
N PRO A 145 -2.17 12.34 3.30
CA PRO A 145 -2.74 13.68 3.11
C PRO A 145 -3.92 13.71 2.15
N ILE A 146 -3.98 12.82 1.14
CA ILE A 146 -5.15 12.69 0.26
C ILE A 146 -6.33 12.09 1.02
N GLY A 147 -6.12 10.96 1.70
CA GLY A 147 -7.17 10.25 2.42
C GLY A 147 -7.71 11.03 3.63
N PHE A 148 -6.87 11.76 4.36
CA PHE A 148 -7.33 12.60 5.47
C PHE A 148 -8.19 13.79 4.98
N ARG A 149 -7.91 14.39 3.82
CA ARG A 149 -8.79 15.40 3.22
C ARG A 149 -10.16 14.83 2.90
N ILE A 150 -10.22 13.61 2.37
CA ILE A 150 -11.46 12.92 2.05
C ILE A 150 -12.19 12.52 3.36
N ALA A 151 -11.48 11.98 4.33
CA ALA A 151 -12.05 11.54 5.59
C ALA A 151 -12.62 12.68 6.44
N THR A 152 -11.95 13.82 6.50
CA THR A 152 -12.45 15.00 7.22
C THR A 152 -13.69 15.60 6.56
N LYS A 153 -13.78 15.52 5.23
CA LYS A 153 -14.92 16.04 4.47
C LYS A 153 -16.12 15.09 4.49
N HIS A 154 -15.89 13.77 4.50
CA HIS A 154 -16.90 12.71 4.42
C HIS A 154 -16.70 11.64 5.50
N PRO A 155 -16.73 12.01 6.79
CA PRO A 155 -16.48 11.06 7.87
C PRO A 155 -17.46 9.89 7.88
N GLU A 156 -18.70 10.10 7.41
CA GLU A 156 -19.76 9.08 7.33
C GLU A 156 -19.48 7.97 6.29
N ARG A 157 -18.52 8.18 5.38
CA ARG A 157 -18.15 7.19 4.35
C ARG A 157 -16.98 6.31 4.79
N VAL A 158 -16.27 6.67 5.87
CA VAL A 158 -15.05 5.99 6.33
C VAL A 158 -15.37 4.98 7.41
N GLU A 159 -15.28 3.70 7.09
CA GLU A 159 -15.53 2.58 8.01
C GLU A 159 -14.32 2.25 8.89
N GLY A 160 -13.10 2.55 8.41
CA GLY A 160 -11.87 2.33 9.15
C GLY A 160 -10.66 2.92 8.45
N LEU A 161 -9.55 3.01 9.17
CA LEU A 161 -8.27 3.48 8.65
C LEU A 161 -7.23 2.37 8.78
N ILE A 162 -6.49 2.12 7.72
CA ILE A 162 -5.30 1.27 7.69
C ILE A 162 -4.13 2.17 7.31
N ILE A 163 -3.24 2.45 8.25
CA ILE A 163 -2.19 3.45 8.09
C ILE A 163 -0.83 2.74 8.01
N GLN A 164 -0.23 2.77 6.83
CA GLN A 164 1.12 2.31 6.59
C GLN A 164 2.02 3.52 6.31
N ASN A 165 2.94 3.85 7.22
CA ASN A 165 3.90 4.95 7.04
C ASN A 165 3.23 6.23 6.50
N GLY A 166 2.01 6.49 6.97
CA GLY A 166 1.14 7.61 6.60
C GLY A 166 1.09 8.65 7.70
N ASN A 167 1.57 9.86 7.43
CA ASN A 167 1.81 10.87 8.46
C ASN A 167 0.68 11.90 8.59
N ALA A 168 0.30 12.22 9.85
CA ALA A 168 -0.63 13.29 10.22
C ALA A 168 -0.14 14.12 11.44
N TYR A 169 1.16 14.04 11.74
CA TYR A 169 1.76 14.64 12.93
C TYR A 169 3.12 15.26 12.59
N VAL A 170 3.44 16.36 13.27
CA VAL A 170 4.73 17.06 13.07
C VAL A 170 5.92 16.18 13.42
N GLU A 171 5.77 15.27 14.39
CA GLU A 171 6.82 14.33 14.81
C GLU A 171 7.28 13.40 13.69
N GLY A 172 6.44 13.16 12.66
CA GLY A 172 6.79 12.33 11.50
C GLY A 172 7.56 13.06 10.40
N ILE A 173 7.73 14.38 10.52
CA ILE A 173 8.47 15.22 9.57
C ILE A 173 9.52 16.10 10.24
N ASP A 174 9.82 15.84 11.51
CA ASP A 174 10.85 16.55 12.28
C ASP A 174 12.15 15.72 12.28
N ASN A 175 12.78 15.62 11.10
CA ASN A 175 14.05 14.92 10.93
C ASN A 175 14.87 15.48 9.77
N ASN A 176 16.10 15.01 9.64
CA ASN A 176 17.06 15.46 8.64
C ASN A 176 16.61 15.25 7.18
N PHE A 177 15.78 14.27 6.92
CA PHE A 177 15.25 14.02 5.57
C PHE A 177 14.34 15.18 5.12
N TRP A 178 13.53 15.73 6.04
CA TRP A 178 12.54 16.76 5.72
C TRP A 178 13.10 18.18 5.68
N GLU A 179 14.27 18.45 6.29
CA GLU A 179 14.86 19.80 6.34
C GLU A 179 14.93 20.48 4.95
N PRO A 180 15.44 19.85 3.90
CA PRO A 180 15.51 20.47 2.58
C PRO A 180 14.14 20.59 1.88
N ILE A 181 13.22 19.67 2.16
CA ILE A 181 11.85 19.76 1.66
C ILE A 181 11.16 20.97 2.31
N GLN A 182 11.34 21.15 3.60
CA GLN A 182 10.85 22.34 4.33
C GLN A 182 11.52 23.65 3.87
N ALA A 183 12.79 23.61 3.51
CA ALA A 183 13.47 24.75 2.90
C ALA A 183 12.90 25.07 1.51
N TYR A 184 12.59 24.05 0.71
CA TYR A 184 11.95 24.17 -0.59
C TYR A 184 10.55 24.80 -0.50
N TRP A 185 9.75 24.48 0.52
CA TRP A 185 8.45 25.12 0.75
C TRP A 185 8.56 26.63 1.01
N LYS A 186 9.67 27.06 1.63
CA LYS A 186 9.90 28.47 1.94
C LYS A 186 10.38 29.26 0.73
N ASP A 187 11.32 28.74 -0.03
CA ASP A 187 11.85 29.36 -1.24
C ASP A 187 12.51 28.31 -2.16
N ARG A 188 11.83 27.98 -3.27
CA ARG A 188 12.32 27.01 -4.26
C ARG A 188 13.68 27.38 -4.86
N LYS A 189 13.95 28.69 -5.02
CA LYS A 189 15.12 29.22 -5.74
C LYS A 189 16.28 29.59 -4.83
N ALA A 190 16.08 29.63 -3.51
CA ALA A 190 17.14 29.92 -2.57
C ALA A 190 18.29 28.93 -2.71
N VAL A 191 19.51 29.44 -2.65
CA VAL A 191 20.69 28.60 -2.51
C VAL A 191 20.65 27.95 -1.14
N ASN A 192 20.73 26.62 -1.14
CA ASN A 192 20.67 25.83 0.08
C ASN A 192 21.95 26.01 0.89
N LYS A 193 22.03 27.13 1.67
CA LYS A 193 23.12 27.42 2.60
C LYS A 193 22.72 26.82 3.96
N GLY A 194 23.38 25.77 4.39
CA GLY A 194 23.26 25.30 5.78
C GLY A 194 22.60 23.95 6.01
N LEU A 195 22.26 23.19 4.97
CA LEU A 195 21.90 21.81 5.16
C LEU A 195 23.19 20.99 5.35
N ASP A 196 23.65 21.00 6.58
CA ASP A 196 24.91 20.36 7.00
C ASP A 196 24.72 18.91 7.48
N ASN A 197 23.51 18.33 7.29
CA ASN A 197 23.33 16.92 7.56
C ASN A 197 24.05 16.04 6.51
N ASP A 198 24.44 14.85 6.92
CA ASP A 198 25.31 13.99 6.11
C ASP A 198 24.66 13.53 4.81
N TRP A 199 23.31 13.40 4.81
CA TRP A 199 22.56 13.03 3.61
C TRP A 199 22.72 14.08 2.50
N TRP A 200 22.53 15.37 2.83
CA TRP A 200 22.66 16.48 1.88
C TRP A 200 24.10 16.80 1.51
N LYS A 201 25.05 16.57 2.41
CA LYS A 201 26.48 16.64 2.06
C LYS A 201 26.80 15.63 0.95
N ASN A 202 26.23 14.44 1.01
CA ASN A 202 26.42 13.42 -0.03
C ASN A 202 25.77 13.82 -1.35
N VAL A 203 24.56 14.40 -1.34
CA VAL A 203 23.90 14.94 -2.54
C VAL A 203 24.73 16.06 -3.17
N LYS A 204 25.13 17.07 -2.39
CA LYS A 204 25.99 18.18 -2.89
C LYS A 204 27.31 17.67 -3.48
N LYS A 205 27.91 16.66 -2.86
CA LYS A 205 29.14 16.03 -3.35
C LYS A 205 28.89 15.24 -4.64
N ALA A 206 27.81 14.49 -4.75
CA ALA A 206 27.46 13.73 -5.94
C ALA A 206 27.27 14.63 -7.16
N TYR A 207 26.66 15.79 -7.00
CA TYR A 207 26.46 16.77 -8.07
C TYR A 207 27.62 17.77 -8.23
N ASN A 208 28.65 17.73 -7.38
CA ASN A 208 29.75 18.70 -7.34
C ASN A 208 29.27 20.17 -7.39
N ASN A 209 28.12 20.46 -6.76
CA ASN A 209 27.50 21.79 -6.76
C ASN A 209 27.29 22.29 -5.33
N PRO A 210 28.24 23.07 -4.76
CA PRO A 210 28.10 23.61 -3.40
C PRO A 210 27.05 24.72 -3.30
N ASN A 211 26.60 25.29 -4.43
CA ASN A 211 25.62 26.35 -4.51
C ASN A 211 24.26 25.86 -5.04
N MET A 212 23.98 24.59 -4.87
CA MET A 212 22.72 23.98 -5.30
C MET A 212 21.52 24.71 -4.70
N THR A 213 20.56 25.06 -5.54
CA THR A 213 19.27 25.60 -5.09
C THR A 213 18.41 24.52 -4.44
N ASN A 214 17.37 24.92 -3.73
CA ASN A 214 16.42 23.97 -3.15
C ASN A 214 15.72 23.14 -4.24
N ASP A 215 15.38 23.76 -5.39
CA ASP A 215 14.81 23.06 -6.55
C ASP A 215 15.76 21.98 -7.10
N GLU A 216 17.03 22.33 -7.35
CA GLU A 216 18.04 21.38 -7.84
C GLU A 216 18.26 20.24 -6.84
N ALA A 217 18.21 20.52 -5.55
CA ALA A 217 18.36 19.52 -4.51
C ALA A 217 17.20 18.52 -4.51
N LEU A 218 15.95 18.97 -4.65
CA LEU A 218 14.79 18.09 -4.65
C LEU A 218 14.74 17.17 -5.89
N ARG A 219 15.31 17.61 -7.01
CA ARG A 219 15.43 16.76 -8.22
C ARG A 219 16.25 15.49 -7.96
N PHE A 220 17.11 15.48 -6.95
CA PHE A 220 17.81 14.25 -6.54
C PHE A 220 16.84 13.14 -6.13
N LEU A 221 15.72 13.48 -5.47
CA LEU A 221 14.70 12.51 -5.06
C LEU A 221 13.99 11.83 -6.24
N LEU A 222 14.15 12.39 -7.46
CA LEU A 222 13.55 11.87 -8.69
C LEU A 222 14.49 10.93 -9.46
N THR A 223 15.71 10.70 -8.96
CA THR A 223 16.68 9.82 -9.60
C THR A 223 16.44 8.35 -9.25
N GLU A 224 16.84 7.43 -10.14
CA GLU A 224 16.78 5.99 -9.90
C GLU A 224 17.46 5.58 -8.59
N GLY A 225 18.62 6.20 -8.26
CA GLY A 225 19.31 5.93 -7.00
C GLY A 225 18.47 6.29 -5.77
N ALA A 226 17.74 7.40 -5.81
CA ALA A 226 16.84 7.79 -4.73
C ALA A 226 15.59 6.91 -4.69
N THR A 227 15.02 6.56 -5.85
CA THR A 227 13.91 5.60 -5.94
C THR A 227 14.31 4.26 -5.32
N LYS A 228 15.42 3.69 -5.76
CA LYS A 228 15.93 2.44 -5.19
C LYS A 228 16.19 2.53 -3.70
N TRP A 229 16.77 3.64 -3.23
CA TRP A 229 17.00 3.86 -1.80
C TRP A 229 15.70 3.81 -1.00
N GLN A 230 14.61 4.42 -1.48
CA GLN A 230 13.31 4.39 -0.79
C GLN A 230 12.76 2.96 -0.61
N TYR A 231 12.99 2.06 -1.58
CA TYR A 231 12.57 0.66 -1.50
C TYR A 231 13.48 -0.22 -0.65
N THR A 232 14.76 0.15 -0.50
CA THR A 232 15.77 -0.73 0.09
C THR A 232 16.32 -0.26 1.43
N ASN A 233 16.07 1.02 1.80
CA ASN A 233 16.53 1.55 3.08
C ASN A 233 15.66 1.06 4.22
N GLY A 234 16.29 0.57 5.29
CA GLY A 234 15.60 0.07 6.48
C GLY A 234 15.02 -1.34 6.38
N VAL A 235 15.14 -2.01 5.23
CA VAL A 235 14.69 -3.40 5.05
C VAL A 235 15.60 -4.39 5.78
N ARG A 236 15.04 -5.53 6.19
CA ARG A 236 15.78 -6.61 6.87
C ARG A 236 16.64 -7.41 5.90
N ASN A 237 16.12 -7.65 4.70
CA ASN A 237 16.77 -8.45 3.68
C ASN A 237 16.66 -7.78 2.31
N ILE A 238 17.70 -7.04 1.94
CA ILE A 238 17.76 -6.32 0.66
C ILE A 238 17.70 -7.27 -0.56
N GLU A 239 18.15 -8.52 -0.40
CA GLU A 239 18.13 -9.50 -1.48
C GLU A 239 16.72 -10.05 -1.76
N ALA A 240 15.79 -9.85 -0.84
CA ALA A 240 14.39 -10.22 -1.01
C ALA A 240 13.56 -9.14 -1.74
N ILE A 241 14.08 -7.90 -1.86
CA ILE A 241 13.37 -6.83 -2.55
C ILE A 241 13.54 -6.99 -4.06
N SER A 242 12.41 -7.20 -4.77
CA SER A 242 12.43 -7.36 -6.22
C SER A 242 12.89 -6.06 -6.92
N PRO A 243 13.84 -6.13 -7.85
CA PRO A 243 14.20 -4.99 -8.67
C PRO A 243 13.04 -4.48 -9.53
N ASP A 244 12.03 -5.30 -9.81
CA ASP A 244 10.83 -4.90 -10.54
C ASP A 244 10.10 -3.71 -9.89
N THR A 245 10.34 -3.45 -8.60
CA THR A 245 9.80 -2.30 -7.88
C THR A 245 10.27 -0.98 -8.51
N TRP A 246 11.58 -0.70 -8.47
CA TRP A 246 12.14 0.55 -9.02
C TRP A 246 12.25 0.51 -10.54
N ASP A 247 12.47 -0.65 -11.16
CA ASP A 247 12.51 -0.82 -12.60
C ASP A 247 11.15 -0.53 -13.26
N HIS A 248 10.05 -0.76 -12.55
CA HIS A 248 8.71 -0.35 -12.98
C HIS A 248 8.44 1.14 -12.74
N VAL A 249 8.87 1.66 -11.59
CA VAL A 249 8.55 3.03 -11.14
C VAL A 249 9.36 4.07 -11.89
N GLN A 250 10.68 3.86 -12.03
CA GLN A 250 11.59 4.88 -12.58
C GLN A 250 11.23 5.31 -14.02
N PRO A 251 10.92 4.41 -14.96
CA PRO A 251 10.51 4.82 -16.30
C PRO A 251 9.24 5.69 -16.33
N LEU A 252 8.34 5.50 -15.37
CA LEU A 252 7.14 6.31 -15.24
C LEU A 252 7.47 7.69 -14.67
N LEU A 253 8.41 7.74 -13.74
CA LEU A 253 8.91 8.98 -13.14
C LEU A 253 9.72 9.81 -14.16
N ASP A 254 10.47 9.14 -15.05
CA ASP A 254 11.29 9.77 -16.08
C ASP A 254 10.52 10.24 -17.32
N ARG A 255 9.19 10.05 -17.36
CA ARG A 255 8.36 10.57 -18.45
C ARG A 255 8.56 12.07 -18.57
N LYS A 256 8.67 12.54 -19.84
CA LYS A 256 8.87 13.98 -20.12
C LYS A 256 7.83 14.85 -19.42
N GLY A 257 8.28 15.79 -18.61
CA GLY A 257 7.42 16.70 -17.82
C GLY A 257 7.07 16.20 -16.44
N ASN A 258 7.28 14.90 -16.11
CA ASN A 258 6.90 14.38 -14.81
C ASN A 258 7.77 14.93 -13.67
N ASN A 259 9.03 15.24 -13.90
CA ASN A 259 9.88 15.87 -12.89
C ASN A 259 9.28 17.18 -12.37
N GLU A 260 8.71 18.01 -13.25
CA GLU A 260 8.06 19.27 -12.87
C GLU A 260 6.79 18.99 -12.04
N ILE A 261 6.02 17.97 -12.43
CA ILE A 261 4.85 17.52 -11.68
C ILE A 261 5.22 17.11 -10.25
N GLN A 262 6.27 16.31 -10.10
CA GLN A 262 6.71 15.86 -8.79
C GLN A 262 7.22 17.00 -7.92
N LEU A 263 7.90 18.00 -8.52
CA LEU A 263 8.34 19.20 -7.81
C LEU A 263 7.15 20.06 -7.35
N GLU A 264 6.06 20.15 -8.13
CA GLU A 264 4.83 20.80 -7.67
C GLU A 264 4.20 20.03 -6.49
N MET A 265 4.16 18.70 -6.54
CA MET A 265 3.66 17.88 -5.43
C MET A 265 4.53 18.03 -4.17
N PHE A 266 5.86 18.02 -4.28
CA PHE A 266 6.76 18.31 -3.14
C PHE A 266 6.51 19.70 -2.55
N TYR A 267 6.28 20.70 -3.40
CA TYR A 267 5.95 22.05 -2.92
C TYR A 267 4.60 22.09 -2.22
N SER A 268 3.59 21.48 -2.84
CA SER A 268 2.25 21.37 -2.29
C SER A 268 2.21 20.61 -0.97
N TYR A 269 3.18 19.71 -0.69
CA TYR A 269 3.24 19.01 0.59
C TYR A 269 3.34 19.99 1.78
N GLY A 270 3.91 21.18 1.57
CA GLY A 270 3.97 22.25 2.58
C GLY A 270 2.60 22.71 3.06
N THR A 271 1.51 22.39 2.36
CA THR A 271 0.14 22.69 2.79
C THR A 271 -0.42 21.67 3.78
N ASN A 272 0.22 20.49 3.94
CA ASN A 272 -0.27 19.43 4.81
C ASN A 272 -0.06 19.70 6.31
N PRO A 273 1.14 20.13 6.80
CA PRO A 273 1.35 20.38 8.22
C PRO A 273 0.36 21.38 8.85
N PRO A 274 -0.05 22.47 8.17
CA PRO A 274 -1.12 23.34 8.67
C PRO A 274 -2.47 22.66 8.86
N LEU A 275 -2.76 21.56 8.15
CA LEU A 275 -4.01 20.78 8.25
C LEU A 275 -3.96 19.67 9.30
N TYR A 276 -2.79 19.35 9.86
CA TYR A 276 -2.69 18.30 10.88
C TYR A 276 -3.62 18.51 12.09
N PRO A 277 -3.80 19.72 12.63
CA PRO A 277 -4.78 19.94 13.71
C PRO A 277 -6.21 19.56 13.33
N GLU A 278 -6.63 19.78 12.08
CA GLU A 278 -7.95 19.39 11.57
C GLU A 278 -8.08 17.87 11.44
N TRP A 279 -7.07 17.19 10.88
CA TRP A 279 -7.05 15.72 10.78
C TRP A 279 -7.05 15.06 12.17
N GLN A 280 -6.29 15.62 13.11
CA GLN A 280 -6.27 15.16 14.50
C GLN A 280 -7.62 15.41 15.20
N ALA A 281 -8.32 16.50 14.89
CA ALA A 281 -9.67 16.77 15.37
C ALA A 281 -10.64 15.70 14.83
N TYR A 282 -10.60 15.39 13.54
CA TYR A 282 -11.36 14.31 12.94
C TYR A 282 -11.14 12.97 13.68
N LEU A 283 -9.88 12.61 13.95
CA LEU A 283 -9.55 11.38 14.68
C LEU A 283 -10.19 11.37 16.09
N ARG A 284 -10.11 12.50 16.82
CA ARG A 284 -10.69 12.63 18.17
C ARG A 284 -12.21 12.58 18.17
N GLU A 285 -12.85 13.22 17.21
CA GLU A 285 -14.32 13.37 17.14
C GLU A 285 -14.99 12.11 16.63
N HIS A 286 -14.47 11.51 15.57
CA HIS A 286 -15.10 10.38 14.89
C HIS A 286 -14.61 9.03 15.38
N GLN A 287 -13.41 8.95 15.99
CA GLN A 287 -12.84 7.71 16.53
C GLN A 287 -12.91 6.54 15.55
N PRO A 288 -12.52 6.69 14.26
CA PRO A 288 -12.60 5.60 13.32
C PRO A 288 -11.77 4.41 13.81
N PRO A 289 -12.26 3.17 13.68
CA PRO A 289 -11.42 2.00 13.88
C PRO A 289 -10.12 2.16 13.10
N THR A 290 -8.96 1.91 13.72
CA THR A 290 -7.68 2.21 13.10
C THR A 290 -6.66 1.10 13.34
N LEU A 291 -6.11 0.60 12.24
CA LEU A 291 -4.93 -0.27 12.20
C LEU A 291 -3.73 0.56 11.76
N ILE A 292 -2.64 0.50 12.52
CA ILE A 292 -1.35 1.05 12.13
C ILE A 292 -0.37 -0.09 11.91
N VAL A 293 0.17 -0.17 10.69
CA VAL A 293 1.27 -1.04 10.30
C VAL A 293 2.40 -0.15 9.78
N TRP A 294 3.51 -0.06 10.52
CA TRP A 294 4.52 0.95 10.23
C TRP A 294 5.91 0.35 10.20
N GLY A 295 6.66 0.56 9.11
CA GLY A 295 8.07 0.19 9.04
C GLY A 295 8.88 1.06 10.01
N LYS A 296 9.38 0.45 11.10
CA LYS A 296 10.04 1.19 12.18
C LYS A 296 11.37 1.82 11.78
N ASN A 297 11.98 1.32 10.68
CA ASN A 297 13.27 1.77 10.16
C ASN A 297 13.11 2.83 9.04
N ASP A 298 11.91 3.33 8.82
CA ASP A 298 11.64 4.37 7.84
C ASP A 298 12.32 5.69 8.23
N GLU A 299 13.19 6.21 7.37
CA GLU A 299 13.85 7.50 7.54
C GLU A 299 13.05 8.66 6.92
N ILE A 300 12.08 8.35 6.04
CA ILE A 300 11.17 9.35 5.44
C ILE A 300 10.14 9.77 6.47
N PHE A 301 9.33 8.80 6.94
CA PHE A 301 8.39 9.00 8.05
C PHE A 301 8.80 8.11 9.23
N PRO A 302 9.65 8.61 10.13
CA PRO A 302 10.09 7.84 11.29
C PRO A 302 8.91 7.41 12.17
N SER A 303 9.08 6.30 12.88
CA SER A 303 8.05 5.77 13.80
C SER A 303 7.60 6.76 14.87
N ALA A 304 8.35 7.84 15.08
CA ALA A 304 7.94 9.00 15.89
C ALA A 304 6.61 9.60 15.39
N GLY A 305 6.31 9.52 14.07
CA GLY A 305 5.04 9.95 13.50
C GLY A 305 3.88 8.97 13.70
N ALA A 306 4.18 7.68 13.97
CA ALA A 306 3.16 6.66 14.23
C ALA A 306 2.59 6.74 15.67
N HIS A 307 3.44 6.99 16.64
CA HIS A 307 3.05 6.97 18.06
C HIS A 307 1.96 8.00 18.44
N PRO A 308 1.96 9.22 17.89
CA PRO A 308 0.99 10.24 18.24
C PRO A 308 -0.47 9.88 17.93
N TYR A 309 -0.74 8.97 16.99
CA TYR A 309 -2.10 8.49 16.73
C TYR A 309 -2.79 7.96 17.99
N LYS A 310 -2.04 7.37 18.92
CA LYS A 310 -2.53 6.89 20.21
C LYS A 310 -2.98 8.00 21.17
N ARG A 311 -2.64 9.27 20.92
CA ARG A 311 -3.12 10.41 21.71
C ARG A 311 -4.55 10.77 21.33
N ASP A 312 -4.90 10.59 20.06
CA ASP A 312 -6.16 11.05 19.48
C ASP A 312 -7.18 9.92 19.29
N LEU A 313 -6.74 8.67 19.25
CA LEU A 313 -7.56 7.48 19.09
C LEU A 313 -7.53 6.60 20.33
N LYS A 314 -8.71 6.14 20.78
CA LYS A 314 -8.86 5.30 21.98
C LYS A 314 -8.50 3.84 21.71
N ASN A 315 -8.90 3.33 20.52
CA ASN A 315 -8.71 1.95 20.12
C ASN A 315 -7.90 1.93 18.82
N VAL A 316 -6.62 1.62 18.94
CA VAL A 316 -5.69 1.50 17.81
C VAL A 316 -5.02 0.14 17.87
N GLU A 317 -5.19 -0.65 16.83
CA GLU A 317 -4.32 -1.80 16.60
C GLU A 317 -2.99 -1.29 16.03
N PHE A 318 -1.86 -1.60 16.68
CA PHE A 318 -0.60 -0.90 16.42
C PHE A 318 0.57 -1.87 16.30
N HIS A 319 1.17 -1.92 15.10
CA HIS A 319 2.29 -2.80 14.78
C HIS A 319 3.45 -2.01 14.17
N LEU A 320 4.62 -2.10 14.80
CA LEU A 320 5.88 -1.64 14.23
C LEU A 320 6.58 -2.84 13.60
N LEU A 321 6.72 -2.83 12.28
CA LEU A 321 7.36 -3.88 11.51
C LEU A 321 8.85 -3.57 11.35
N ASP A 322 9.69 -4.61 11.35
CA ASP A 322 11.14 -4.46 11.20
C ASP A 322 11.52 -4.30 9.73
N THR A 323 11.05 -3.24 9.11
CA THR A 323 11.26 -2.92 7.69
C THR A 323 11.29 -1.40 7.49
N GLY A 324 11.56 -0.97 6.25
CA GLY A 324 11.64 0.43 5.84
C GLY A 324 10.29 1.04 5.42
N HIS A 325 10.37 2.04 4.54
CA HIS A 325 9.23 2.85 4.08
C HIS A 325 8.19 2.03 3.30
N PHE A 326 8.63 1.19 2.37
CA PHE A 326 7.75 0.32 1.57
C PHE A 326 7.54 -1.04 2.25
N ALA A 327 6.88 -1.03 3.41
CA ALA A 327 6.68 -2.23 4.23
C ALA A 327 6.03 -3.41 3.48
N LEU A 328 5.22 -3.16 2.46
CA LEU A 328 4.60 -4.19 1.64
C LEU A 328 5.60 -5.04 0.85
N GLU A 329 6.80 -4.54 0.59
CA GLU A 329 7.81 -5.30 -0.16
C GLU A 329 8.39 -6.48 0.62
N GLU A 330 8.41 -6.40 1.96
CA GLU A 330 8.87 -7.48 2.83
C GLU A 330 7.75 -8.17 3.60
N ASP A 331 6.70 -7.43 3.97
CA ASP A 331 5.71 -7.84 4.96
C ASP A 331 4.27 -7.86 4.41
N SER A 332 4.07 -8.01 3.07
CA SER A 332 2.72 -8.01 2.48
C SER A 332 1.79 -9.07 3.08
N GLU A 333 2.29 -10.28 3.38
CA GLU A 333 1.52 -11.36 4.01
C GLU A 333 1.15 -11.01 5.45
N VAL A 334 2.10 -10.48 6.23
CA VAL A 334 1.89 -10.07 7.62
C VAL A 334 0.89 -8.92 7.69
N ILE A 335 1.02 -7.93 6.80
CA ILE A 335 0.09 -6.79 6.73
C ILE A 335 -1.31 -7.27 6.32
N ALA A 336 -1.42 -8.18 5.35
CA ALA A 336 -2.70 -8.77 4.96
C ALA A 336 -3.37 -9.53 6.11
N GLU A 337 -2.60 -10.24 6.95
CA GLU A 337 -3.11 -10.92 8.14
C GLU A 337 -3.64 -9.92 9.17
N HIS A 338 -2.88 -8.86 9.46
CA HIS A 338 -3.36 -7.78 10.35
C HIS A 338 -4.64 -7.14 9.83
N ILE A 339 -4.73 -6.86 8.51
CA ILE A 339 -5.94 -6.28 7.91
C ILE A 339 -7.14 -7.22 8.07
N ARG A 340 -6.97 -8.53 7.80
CA ARG A 340 -8.05 -9.51 7.97
C ARG A 340 -8.51 -9.59 9.42
N HIS A 341 -7.58 -9.59 10.38
CA HIS A 341 -7.90 -9.61 11.80
C HIS A 341 -8.65 -8.34 12.22
N PHE A 342 -8.13 -7.19 11.83
CA PHE A 342 -8.67 -5.88 12.17
C PHE A 342 -10.09 -5.67 11.62
N LEU A 343 -10.34 -6.00 10.36
CA LEU A 343 -11.65 -5.77 9.71
C LEU A 343 -12.69 -6.87 10.02
N ALA A 344 -12.30 -7.97 10.69
CA ALA A 344 -13.22 -9.01 11.15
C ALA A 344 -13.84 -8.73 12.52
N ASN A 345 -13.31 -7.76 13.26
CA ASN A 345 -13.73 -7.37 14.62
C ASN A 345 -14.53 -6.07 14.61
#